data_58d24755b7655491e98a67f595b88fa3
#
_entry.id   58d24755b7655491e98a67f595b88fa3
#
_cell.length_a   1.000
_cell.length_b   1.000
_cell.length_c   1.000
_cell.angle_alpha   90.00
_cell.angle_beta   90.00
_cell.angle_gamma   90.00
#
_symmetry.space_group_name_H-M   'P 1'
#
loop_
_entity.id
_entity.type
_entity.pdbx_description
1 polymer ?
#
loop_
_entity_poly.entity_id
_entity_poly.type
_entity_poly.pdbx_seq_one_letter_code
_entity_poly.pdbx_strand_id
1 'polypeptide(L)'
;MRELDLKNKIINGDSLKELKRIPDETFDLVFADPPYNLQLKNKLTRPDRSKVNAVNDKWDQFESFKKYDDFTYAWLSECKRILKKNGAIWVIGSYHNIFRVGTAIQNLGFWILNDVIWNKKNPMPNFRGTRFTNAHETLIWASKSENSKYTFNYQSLKCLNDDLQMRSNWDLPICNGTERLKKNGKKVHSTQKPEALLHRILLATSNKDDLILDPFLGSGTTATVAKKLSRNYYGIEKEKSYFKAAEQRLKNTKPIEDHYLDTLKNNKSKPRIPFGSLVELGIIKPGTIIFDNKKKISAKIMVDGSIKPVSYTHLRAHETEE
;
A
#
# COMPACT_ATOMS: atom_id res chain seq x y z
N MET A 1 -11.88 -21.33 26.42
CA MET A 1 -12.46 -20.63 25.25
C MET A 1 -11.85 -21.21 24.00
N ARG A 2 -12.66 -21.63 23.01
CA ARG A 2 -12.09 -22.04 21.70
C ARG A 2 -11.40 -20.83 21.11
N GLU A 3 -10.12 -20.98 20.75
CA GLU A 3 -9.36 -20.00 20.00
C GLU A 3 -10.18 -19.62 18.75
N LEU A 4 -10.58 -18.37 18.64
CA LEU A 4 -11.32 -17.92 17.44
C LEU A 4 -10.35 -18.05 16.26
N ASP A 5 -10.61 -19.01 15.41
CA ASP A 5 -9.87 -19.13 14.15
C ASP A 5 -10.23 -17.96 13.24
N LEU A 6 -9.40 -16.90 13.28
CA LEU A 6 -9.60 -15.66 12.53
C LEU A 6 -8.87 -15.63 11.19
N LYS A 7 -7.99 -16.63 10.93
CA LYS A 7 -7.13 -16.61 9.75
C LYS A 7 -7.93 -16.87 8.47
N ASN A 8 -7.64 -16.03 7.47
CA ASN A 8 -8.16 -16.16 6.10
C ASN A 8 -9.69 -16.14 6.00
N LYS A 9 -10.31 -15.26 6.80
CA LYS A 9 -11.77 -15.10 6.84
C LYS A 9 -12.19 -13.67 6.52
N ILE A 10 -13.39 -13.57 5.96
CA ILE A 10 -14.12 -12.31 5.82
C ILE A 10 -15.51 -12.47 6.44
N ILE A 11 -16.01 -11.42 7.06
CA ILE A 11 -17.28 -11.42 7.78
C ILE A 11 -18.21 -10.37 7.18
N ASN A 12 -19.46 -10.75 6.94
CA ASN A 12 -20.49 -9.78 6.59
C ASN A 12 -21.13 -9.25 7.89
N GLY A 13 -20.72 -8.07 8.32
CA GLY A 13 -21.12 -7.50 9.60
C GLY A 13 -20.77 -6.01 9.75
N ASP A 14 -21.22 -5.45 10.84
CA ASP A 14 -20.89 -4.07 11.22
C ASP A 14 -19.55 -4.05 11.96
N SER A 15 -18.61 -3.24 11.47
CA SER A 15 -17.24 -3.16 12.01
C SER A 15 -17.18 -2.92 13.50
N LEU A 16 -17.99 -1.97 14.03
CA LEU A 16 -17.98 -1.66 15.46
C LEU A 16 -18.45 -2.84 16.33
N LYS A 17 -19.38 -3.65 15.82
CA LYS A 17 -19.89 -4.82 16.53
C LYS A 17 -18.89 -5.98 16.46
N GLU A 18 -18.34 -6.24 15.27
CA GLU A 18 -17.43 -7.37 15.06
C GLU A 18 -16.08 -7.15 15.73
N LEU A 19 -15.51 -5.92 15.69
CA LEU A 19 -14.26 -5.59 16.36
C LEU A 19 -14.30 -5.89 17.86
N LYS A 20 -15.41 -5.61 18.54
CA LYS A 20 -15.58 -5.88 19.98
C LYS A 20 -15.51 -7.36 20.37
N ARG A 21 -15.76 -8.26 19.42
CA ARG A 21 -15.72 -9.72 19.63
C ARG A 21 -14.33 -10.31 19.52
N ILE A 22 -13.39 -9.54 18.97
CA ILE A 22 -12.03 -9.97 18.71
C ILE A 22 -11.21 -9.82 20.00
N PRO A 23 -10.40 -10.83 20.36
CA PRO A 23 -9.50 -10.75 21.50
C PRO A 23 -8.45 -9.62 21.37
N ASP A 24 -7.93 -9.17 22.49
CA ASP A 24 -6.82 -8.22 22.53
C ASP A 24 -5.58 -8.80 21.82
N GLU A 25 -4.71 -7.93 21.32
CA GLU A 25 -3.39 -8.28 20.79
C GLU A 25 -3.39 -9.40 19.73
N THR A 26 -4.37 -9.37 18.82
CA THR A 26 -4.60 -10.42 17.81
C THR A 26 -3.87 -10.14 16.50
N PHE A 27 -3.88 -8.87 16.01
CA PHE A 27 -3.41 -8.53 14.68
C PHE A 27 -2.01 -7.92 14.66
N ASP A 28 -1.24 -8.28 13.63
CA ASP A 28 0.08 -7.71 13.37
C ASP A 28 -0.04 -6.35 12.69
N LEU A 29 -0.99 -6.20 11.77
CA LEU A 29 -1.22 -4.98 11.00
C LEU A 29 -2.72 -4.74 10.79
N VAL A 30 -3.12 -3.47 10.86
CA VAL A 30 -4.43 -3.00 10.43
C VAL A 30 -4.25 -2.08 9.22
N PHE A 31 -5.01 -2.31 8.16
CA PHE A 31 -5.24 -1.32 7.10
C PHE A 31 -6.71 -0.93 7.11
N ALA A 32 -7.01 0.36 7.16
CA ALA A 32 -8.37 0.87 7.20
C ALA A 32 -8.63 1.92 6.13
N ASP A 33 -9.69 1.72 5.35
CA ASP A 33 -10.26 2.68 4.40
C ASP A 33 -11.67 3.08 4.89
N PRO A 34 -11.76 3.88 5.98
CA PRO A 34 -13.04 4.20 6.61
C PRO A 34 -13.91 5.10 5.74
N PRO A 35 -15.20 5.27 6.03
CA PRO A 35 -16.03 6.30 5.42
C PRO A 35 -15.37 7.68 5.49
N TYR A 36 -15.46 8.47 4.41
CA TYR A 36 -14.81 9.79 4.31
C TYR A 36 -15.71 10.94 4.74
N ASN A 37 -17.00 10.70 4.92
CA ASN A 37 -18.00 11.73 5.16
C ASN A 37 -18.03 12.79 4.05
N LEU A 38 -18.10 12.34 2.79
CA LEU A 38 -17.91 13.19 1.61
C LEU A 38 -18.93 14.33 1.47
N GLN A 39 -20.05 14.31 2.18
CA GLN A 39 -21.08 15.36 2.24
C GLN A 39 -21.47 15.94 0.85
N LEU A 40 -21.57 15.09 -0.15
CA LEU A 40 -21.95 15.50 -1.50
C LEU A 40 -23.45 15.83 -1.55
N LYS A 41 -23.80 17.09 -1.26
CA LYS A 41 -25.20 17.57 -1.21
C LYS A 41 -25.89 17.66 -2.59
N ASN A 42 -25.14 17.63 -3.71
CA ASN A 42 -25.69 17.89 -5.04
C ASN A 42 -25.30 16.80 -6.04
N LYS A 43 -26.24 16.51 -6.96
CA LYS A 43 -25.96 15.69 -8.15
C LYS A 43 -24.86 16.34 -8.97
N LEU A 44 -23.74 15.66 -9.16
CA LEU A 44 -22.67 16.12 -10.03
C LEU A 44 -23.02 15.75 -11.48
N THR A 45 -22.90 16.73 -12.37
CA THR A 45 -23.06 16.54 -13.81
C THR A 45 -21.75 16.86 -14.52
N ARG A 46 -21.44 16.12 -15.58
CA ARG A 46 -20.31 16.43 -16.48
C ARG A 46 -20.66 17.63 -17.38
N PRO A 47 -19.67 18.21 -18.09
CA PRO A 47 -19.93 19.27 -19.06
C PRO A 47 -20.94 18.90 -20.15
N ASP A 48 -21.00 17.61 -20.52
CA ASP A 48 -21.96 17.04 -21.48
C ASP A 48 -23.36 16.79 -20.88
N ARG A 49 -23.64 17.32 -19.67
CA ARG A 49 -24.87 17.12 -18.88
C ARG A 49 -25.16 15.68 -18.44
N SER A 50 -24.28 14.73 -18.71
CA SER A 50 -24.43 13.37 -18.19
C SER A 50 -24.22 13.35 -16.66
N LYS A 51 -24.99 12.50 -15.96
CA LYS A 51 -24.88 12.36 -14.50
C LYS A 51 -23.56 11.67 -14.15
N VAL A 52 -22.81 12.24 -13.22
CA VAL A 52 -21.69 11.55 -12.59
C VAL A 52 -22.26 10.67 -11.50
N ASN A 53 -22.01 9.35 -11.55
CA ASN A 53 -22.20 8.47 -10.39
C ASN A 53 -21.13 8.85 -9.36
N ALA A 54 -21.39 9.89 -8.59
CA ALA A 54 -20.60 10.25 -7.42
C ALA A 54 -20.91 9.26 -6.28
N VAL A 55 -19.95 9.09 -5.37
CA VAL A 55 -20.17 8.34 -4.13
C VAL A 55 -21.25 9.07 -3.33
N ASN A 56 -22.45 8.55 -3.36
CA ASN A 56 -23.60 9.10 -2.62
C ASN A 56 -24.19 7.97 -1.77
N ASP A 57 -23.34 7.10 -1.30
CA ASP A 57 -23.70 5.92 -0.53
C ASP A 57 -24.08 6.34 0.90
N LYS A 58 -25.18 5.80 1.42
CA LYS A 58 -25.69 6.11 2.77
C LYS A 58 -24.67 5.83 3.89
N TRP A 59 -23.78 4.87 3.67
CA TRP A 59 -22.76 4.50 4.65
C TRP A 59 -21.65 5.56 4.80
N ASP A 60 -21.52 6.50 3.84
CA ASP A 60 -20.52 7.60 3.87
C ASP A 60 -21.14 8.95 4.32
N GLN A 61 -22.33 8.93 4.93
CA GLN A 61 -23.03 10.13 5.35
C GLN A 61 -23.22 10.12 6.87
N PHE A 62 -22.76 11.18 7.53
CA PHE A 62 -22.95 11.41 8.97
C PHE A 62 -23.72 12.70 9.18
N GLU A 63 -24.58 12.71 10.21
CA GLU A 63 -25.42 13.84 10.55
C GLU A 63 -24.63 15.07 10.98
N SER A 64 -23.46 14.86 11.60
CA SER A 64 -22.57 15.92 12.08
C SER A 64 -21.12 15.44 12.14
N PHE A 65 -20.19 16.41 12.22
CA PHE A 65 -18.78 16.09 12.47
C PHE A 65 -18.58 15.41 13.84
N LYS A 66 -19.38 15.77 14.85
CA LYS A 66 -19.33 15.08 16.14
C LYS A 66 -19.65 13.59 16.00
N LYS A 67 -20.71 13.24 15.29
CA LYS A 67 -21.07 11.83 15.02
C LYS A 67 -19.99 11.09 14.24
N TYR A 68 -19.35 11.78 13.30
CA TYR A 68 -18.21 11.23 12.58
C TYR A 68 -17.00 10.99 13.50
N ASP A 69 -16.71 11.93 14.39
CA ASP A 69 -15.62 11.80 15.36
C ASP A 69 -15.91 10.66 16.34
N ASP A 70 -17.13 10.60 16.90
CA ASP A 70 -17.56 9.52 17.79
C ASP A 70 -17.37 8.13 17.12
N PHE A 71 -17.75 8.00 15.85
CA PHE A 71 -17.52 6.80 15.05
C PHE A 71 -16.02 6.53 14.89
N THR A 72 -15.24 7.55 14.55
CA THR A 72 -13.79 7.43 14.31
C THR A 72 -13.06 6.98 15.56
N TYR A 73 -13.35 7.58 16.72
CA TYR A 73 -12.78 7.16 17.99
C TYR A 73 -13.18 5.73 18.36
N ALA A 74 -14.41 5.34 18.11
CA ALA A 74 -14.91 4.01 18.45
C ALA A 74 -14.16 2.90 17.74
N TRP A 75 -14.02 2.97 16.39
CA TRP A 75 -13.34 1.92 15.66
C TRP A 75 -11.81 1.96 15.83
N LEU A 76 -11.20 3.15 15.96
CA LEU A 76 -9.76 3.29 16.23
C LEU A 76 -9.37 2.72 17.59
N SER A 77 -10.20 2.97 18.64
CA SER A 77 -9.98 2.41 19.97
C SER A 77 -9.97 0.88 19.96
N GLU A 78 -10.92 0.28 19.24
CA GLU A 78 -10.94 -1.18 19.08
C GLU A 78 -9.75 -1.68 18.28
N CYS A 79 -9.37 -1.01 17.19
CA CYS A 79 -8.16 -1.35 16.43
C CYS A 79 -6.91 -1.28 17.31
N LYS A 80 -6.79 -0.29 18.18
CA LYS A 80 -5.67 -0.19 19.12
C LYS A 80 -5.64 -1.35 20.11
N ARG A 81 -6.78 -1.74 20.65
CA ARG A 81 -6.91 -2.86 21.58
C ARG A 81 -6.47 -4.18 20.97
N ILE A 82 -6.97 -4.48 19.76
CA ILE A 82 -6.73 -5.75 19.07
C ILE A 82 -5.39 -5.83 18.33
N LEU A 83 -4.69 -4.71 18.13
CA LEU A 83 -3.31 -4.73 17.64
C LEU A 83 -2.37 -5.34 18.67
N LYS A 84 -1.46 -6.21 18.23
CA LYS A 84 -0.35 -6.72 19.04
C LYS A 84 0.53 -5.57 19.54
N LYS A 85 1.33 -5.80 20.57
CA LYS A 85 2.25 -4.80 21.14
C LYS A 85 3.14 -4.11 20.09
N ASN A 86 3.62 -4.87 19.12
CA ASN A 86 4.47 -4.37 18.03
C ASN A 86 3.70 -4.15 16.72
N GLY A 87 2.38 -4.17 16.78
CA GLY A 87 1.52 -3.97 15.62
C GLY A 87 1.48 -2.51 15.17
N ALA A 88 1.07 -2.31 13.93
CA ALA A 88 0.93 -1.02 13.30
C ALA A 88 -0.41 -0.87 12.57
N ILE A 89 -0.79 0.36 12.30
CA ILE A 89 -2.01 0.72 11.57
C ILE A 89 -1.69 1.64 10.41
N TRP A 90 -2.36 1.41 9.29
CA TRP A 90 -2.47 2.34 8.17
C TRP A 90 -3.91 2.80 8.03
N VAL A 91 -4.11 4.09 7.93
CA VAL A 91 -5.43 4.66 7.64
C VAL A 91 -5.32 5.57 6.43
N ILE A 92 -6.14 5.30 5.41
CA ILE A 92 -6.20 6.15 4.22
C ILE A 92 -7.40 7.09 4.32
N GLY A 93 -7.23 8.30 3.78
CA GLY A 93 -8.29 9.28 3.71
C GLY A 93 -8.00 10.39 2.70
N SER A 94 -9.00 11.23 2.51
CA SER A 94 -8.89 12.46 1.72
C SER A 94 -8.95 13.69 2.63
N TYR A 95 -8.84 14.89 2.07
CA TYR A 95 -8.95 16.15 2.81
C TYR A 95 -10.28 16.29 3.58
N HIS A 96 -11.30 15.48 3.29
CA HIS A 96 -12.57 15.52 4.00
C HIS A 96 -12.46 14.97 5.43
N ASN A 97 -11.62 13.98 5.65
CA ASN A 97 -11.59 13.23 6.91
C ASN A 97 -10.22 13.07 7.55
N ILE A 98 -9.13 13.09 6.75
CA ILE A 98 -7.81 12.64 7.21
C ILE A 98 -7.28 13.46 8.41
N PHE A 99 -7.56 14.74 8.48
CA PHE A 99 -7.13 15.59 9.60
C PHE A 99 -7.83 15.22 10.91
N ARG A 100 -9.13 14.88 10.86
CA ARG A 100 -9.90 14.40 12.03
C ARG A 100 -9.44 13.02 12.47
N VAL A 101 -9.20 12.13 11.50
CA VAL A 101 -8.65 10.80 11.74
C VAL A 101 -7.25 10.90 12.35
N GLY A 102 -6.37 11.76 11.83
CA GLY A 102 -5.04 12.00 12.37
C GLY A 102 -5.07 12.49 13.82
N THR A 103 -5.96 13.44 14.14
CA THR A 103 -6.18 13.92 15.51
C THR A 103 -6.64 12.77 16.43
N ALA A 104 -7.58 11.95 15.98
CA ALA A 104 -8.06 10.80 16.77
C ALA A 104 -6.97 9.76 17.02
N ILE A 105 -6.13 9.47 16.02
CA ILE A 105 -4.97 8.58 16.13
C ILE A 105 -4.03 9.09 17.23
N GLN A 106 -3.66 10.37 17.21
CA GLN A 106 -2.78 10.96 18.21
C GLN A 106 -3.41 10.97 19.62
N ASN A 107 -4.66 11.38 19.73
CA ASN A 107 -5.38 11.43 21.01
C ASN A 107 -5.56 10.05 21.66
N LEU A 108 -5.68 9.00 20.85
CA LEU A 108 -5.71 7.61 21.32
C LEU A 108 -4.32 7.07 21.70
N GLY A 109 -3.26 7.87 21.52
CA GLY A 109 -1.89 7.50 21.87
C GLY A 109 -1.27 6.45 20.93
N PHE A 110 -1.67 6.42 19.67
CA PHE A 110 -0.84 5.81 18.63
C PHE A 110 0.37 6.71 18.37
N TRP A 111 1.48 6.11 17.92
CA TRP A 111 2.67 6.84 17.53
C TRP A 111 2.75 6.94 16.01
N ILE A 112 2.54 8.14 15.46
CA ILE A 112 2.62 8.36 13.99
C ILE A 112 4.06 8.24 13.54
N LEU A 113 4.29 7.38 12.55
CA LEU A 113 5.60 7.10 11.96
C LEU A 113 5.82 7.90 10.68
N ASN A 114 4.80 7.95 9.80
CA ASN A 114 4.79 8.77 8.59
C ASN A 114 3.35 9.15 8.21
N ASP A 115 3.24 10.27 7.51
CA ASP A 115 2.22 10.49 6.51
C ASP A 115 2.78 10.11 5.13
N VAL A 116 1.95 9.50 4.31
CA VAL A 116 2.30 9.11 2.95
C VAL A 116 1.29 9.69 1.98
N ILE A 117 1.76 10.35 0.94
CA ILE A 117 0.91 10.93 -0.10
C ILE A 117 0.86 9.99 -1.30
N TRP A 118 -0.32 9.43 -1.54
CA TRP A 118 -0.58 8.72 -2.78
C TRP A 118 -1.02 9.71 -3.86
N ASN A 119 -0.11 10.05 -4.77
CA ASN A 119 -0.39 10.84 -5.96
C ASN A 119 -1.07 9.98 -7.02
N LYS A 120 -2.29 10.37 -7.40
CA LYS A 120 -3.07 9.67 -8.44
C LYS A 120 -2.58 10.13 -9.82
N LYS A 121 -1.94 9.25 -10.59
CA LYS A 121 -1.48 9.59 -11.96
C LYS A 121 -2.60 10.00 -12.91
N ASN A 122 -3.82 9.54 -12.67
CA ASN A 122 -5.00 9.79 -13.49
C ASN A 122 -6.20 10.22 -12.62
N PRO A 123 -6.11 11.37 -11.90
CA PRO A 123 -7.16 11.83 -11.01
C PRO A 123 -8.41 12.23 -11.81
N MET A 124 -9.57 12.10 -11.16
CA MET A 124 -10.83 12.59 -11.71
C MET A 124 -10.80 14.12 -11.74
N PRO A 125 -11.07 14.78 -12.88
CA PRO A 125 -11.05 16.24 -12.96
C PRO A 125 -12.16 16.87 -12.11
N ASN A 126 -11.95 18.13 -11.68
CA ASN A 126 -13.02 18.93 -11.10
C ASN A 126 -13.87 19.50 -12.24
N PHE A 127 -15.00 18.87 -12.52
CA PHE A 127 -15.86 19.22 -13.65
C PHE A 127 -16.45 20.65 -13.58
N ARG A 128 -16.52 21.26 -12.38
CA ARG A 128 -17.02 22.63 -12.22
C ARG A 128 -15.93 23.69 -12.36
N GLY A 129 -14.66 23.31 -12.35
CA GLY A 129 -13.52 24.25 -12.42
C GLY A 129 -13.44 25.25 -11.26
N THR A 130 -14.09 24.98 -10.13
CA THR A 130 -14.20 25.92 -8.99
C THR A 130 -13.15 25.70 -7.92
N ARG A 131 -12.34 24.64 -8.02
CA ARG A 131 -11.24 24.30 -7.12
C ARG A 131 -10.26 23.34 -7.80
N PHE A 132 -9.13 23.10 -7.17
CA PHE A 132 -8.14 22.16 -7.68
C PHE A 132 -8.70 20.74 -7.84
N THR A 133 -8.17 20.00 -8.80
CA THR A 133 -8.40 18.56 -8.94
C THR A 133 -7.86 17.83 -7.71
N ASN A 134 -8.67 16.95 -7.12
CA ASN A 134 -8.23 16.13 -5.97
C ASN A 134 -7.31 15.01 -6.46
N ALA A 135 -6.02 15.33 -6.62
CA ALA A 135 -5.03 14.47 -7.24
C ALA A 135 -4.31 13.54 -6.26
N HIS A 136 -4.60 13.59 -4.97
CA HIS A 136 -3.95 12.72 -3.98
C HIS A 136 -4.91 12.25 -2.88
N GLU A 137 -4.49 11.21 -2.18
CA GLU A 137 -5.01 10.79 -0.89
C GLU A 137 -3.84 10.67 0.09
N THR A 138 -4.11 10.88 1.37
CA THR A 138 -3.13 10.79 2.44
C THR A 138 -3.33 9.49 3.20
N LEU A 139 -2.22 8.81 3.49
CA LEU A 139 -2.21 7.65 4.38
C LEU A 139 -1.43 8.03 5.64
N ILE A 140 -1.98 7.71 6.80
CA ILE A 140 -1.27 7.83 8.07
C ILE A 140 -0.80 6.43 8.48
N TRP A 141 0.49 6.28 8.71
CA TRP A 141 1.10 5.09 9.27
C TRP A 141 1.50 5.34 10.72
N ALA A 142 1.00 4.51 11.61
CA ALA A 142 1.27 4.65 13.04
C ALA A 142 1.51 3.27 13.68
N SER A 143 2.40 3.22 14.67
CA SER A 143 2.55 2.07 15.55
C SER A 143 1.57 2.15 16.73
N LYS A 144 1.30 1.02 17.40
CA LYS A 144 0.41 0.95 18.57
C LYS A 144 0.82 1.93 19.67
N SER A 145 2.13 2.12 19.86
CA SER A 145 2.71 3.06 20.82
C SER A 145 4.12 3.47 20.39
N GLU A 146 4.70 4.47 21.01
CA GLU A 146 6.07 4.94 20.80
C GLU A 146 7.12 3.82 20.96
N ASN A 147 6.91 2.93 21.92
CA ASN A 147 7.84 1.84 22.23
C ASN A 147 7.64 0.57 21.38
N SER A 148 6.72 0.58 20.41
CA SER A 148 6.47 -0.58 19.55
C SER A 148 7.63 -0.85 18.61
N LYS A 149 8.07 -2.11 18.52
CA LYS A 149 9.06 -2.58 17.55
C LYS A 149 8.36 -3.02 16.26
N TYR A 150 7.83 -2.05 15.56
CA TYR A 150 7.06 -2.28 14.30
C TYR A 150 7.92 -2.88 13.19
N THR A 151 7.29 -3.59 12.28
CA THR A 151 7.94 -4.14 11.08
C THR A 151 8.14 -3.05 10.02
N PHE A 152 9.37 -2.95 9.48
CA PHE A 152 9.67 -2.16 8.29
C PHE A 152 10.69 -2.87 7.40
N ASN A 153 10.25 -3.36 6.26
CA ASN A 153 11.04 -4.16 5.34
C ASN A 153 11.83 -3.27 4.36
N TYR A 154 12.79 -2.52 4.90
CA TYR A 154 13.57 -1.51 4.18
C TYR A 154 14.21 -2.03 2.89
N GLN A 155 14.83 -3.22 2.92
CA GLN A 155 15.54 -3.77 1.77
C GLN A 155 14.57 -4.20 0.66
N SER A 156 13.42 -4.78 1.02
CA SER A 156 12.38 -5.15 0.06
C SER A 156 11.86 -3.92 -0.69
N LEU A 157 11.70 -2.81 0.02
CA LEU A 157 11.29 -1.54 -0.60
C LEU A 157 12.36 -0.95 -1.51
N LYS A 158 13.64 -1.06 -1.15
CA LYS A 158 14.74 -0.64 -2.02
C LYS A 158 14.76 -1.42 -3.33
N CYS A 159 14.60 -2.74 -3.27
CA CYS A 159 14.53 -3.58 -4.48
C CYS A 159 13.39 -3.16 -5.43
N LEU A 160 12.27 -2.64 -4.88
CA LEU A 160 11.16 -2.12 -5.67
C LEU A 160 11.37 -0.68 -6.18
N ASN A 161 12.45 -0.02 -5.80
CA ASN A 161 12.71 1.39 -6.08
C ASN A 161 14.14 1.64 -6.56
N ASP A 162 14.61 0.81 -7.50
CA ASP A 162 15.95 0.93 -8.14
C ASP A 162 17.09 1.06 -7.11
N ASP A 163 17.04 0.27 -6.03
CA ASP A 163 17.95 0.31 -4.89
C ASP A 163 18.01 1.65 -4.13
N LEU A 164 17.08 2.56 -4.40
CA LEU A 164 16.92 3.80 -3.67
C LEU A 164 15.91 3.66 -2.52
N GLN A 165 16.10 4.42 -1.46
CA GLN A 165 15.14 4.50 -0.37
C GLN A 165 13.77 4.98 -0.87
N MET A 166 12.71 4.24 -0.54
CA MET A 166 11.34 4.63 -0.86
C MET A 166 10.98 5.92 -0.11
N ARG A 167 10.43 6.88 -0.85
CA ARG A 167 9.96 8.16 -0.30
C ARG A 167 8.50 8.03 0.16
N SER A 168 8.02 9.03 0.92
CA SER A 168 6.62 9.11 1.40
C SER A 168 5.64 9.68 0.38
N ASN A 169 6.05 9.93 -0.85
CA ASN A 169 5.19 10.32 -1.97
C ASN A 169 5.19 9.23 -3.04
N TRP A 170 4.01 8.67 -3.32
CA TRP A 170 3.84 7.51 -4.19
C TRP A 170 3.01 7.83 -5.42
N ASP A 171 3.59 7.72 -6.58
CA ASP A 171 2.92 7.91 -7.87
C ASP A 171 2.31 6.58 -8.33
N LEU A 172 1.01 6.38 -8.08
CA LEU A 172 0.29 5.18 -8.47
C LEU A 172 -1.03 5.55 -9.17
N PRO A 173 -1.45 4.80 -10.20
CA PRO A 173 -2.74 5.01 -10.82
C PRO A 173 -3.88 4.65 -9.86
N ILE A 174 -5.05 5.25 -10.08
CA ILE A 174 -6.29 4.76 -9.46
C ILE A 174 -6.65 3.39 -10.04
N CYS A 175 -7.40 2.60 -9.28
CA CYS A 175 -7.91 1.31 -9.77
C CYS A 175 -8.74 1.49 -11.04
N ASN A 176 -8.34 0.83 -12.14
CA ASN A 176 -8.99 0.91 -13.44
C ASN A 176 -8.84 -0.43 -14.22
N GLY A 177 -9.28 -0.43 -15.48
CA GLY A 177 -9.10 -1.56 -16.41
C GLY A 177 -9.66 -2.88 -15.87
N THR A 178 -8.88 -3.95 -15.99
CA THR A 178 -9.23 -5.32 -15.59
C THR A 178 -9.21 -5.54 -14.09
N GLU A 179 -8.44 -4.73 -13.35
CA GLU A 179 -8.40 -4.79 -11.89
C GLU A 179 -9.72 -4.33 -11.26
N ARG A 180 -10.41 -3.39 -11.91
CA ARG A 180 -11.69 -2.85 -11.44
C ARG A 180 -12.80 -3.90 -11.52
N LEU A 181 -13.31 -4.33 -10.37
CA LEU A 181 -14.42 -5.26 -10.32
C LEU A 181 -15.68 -4.67 -10.95
N LYS A 182 -16.25 -5.42 -11.89
CA LYS A 182 -17.48 -5.05 -12.60
C LYS A 182 -18.48 -6.21 -12.53
N LYS A 183 -19.76 -5.86 -12.41
CA LYS A 183 -20.88 -6.78 -12.56
C LYS A 183 -21.87 -6.19 -13.55
N ASN A 184 -22.21 -6.94 -14.61
CA ASN A 184 -23.06 -6.43 -15.70
C ASN A 184 -22.60 -5.08 -16.26
N GLY A 185 -21.29 -4.93 -16.50
CA GLY A 185 -20.69 -3.68 -17.01
C GLY A 185 -20.58 -2.51 -16.01
N LYS A 186 -21.21 -2.61 -14.84
CA LYS A 186 -21.19 -1.56 -13.80
C LYS A 186 -20.11 -1.86 -12.76
N LYS A 187 -19.50 -0.79 -12.22
CA LYS A 187 -18.54 -0.89 -11.10
C LYS A 187 -19.23 -1.52 -9.88
N VAL A 188 -18.60 -2.52 -9.26
CA VAL A 188 -19.10 -3.14 -8.02
C VAL A 188 -18.93 -2.18 -6.86
N HIS A 189 -17.76 -1.55 -6.74
CA HIS A 189 -17.43 -0.61 -5.67
C HIS A 189 -16.94 0.71 -6.27
N SER A 190 -17.47 1.84 -5.81
CA SER A 190 -17.17 3.16 -6.36
C SER A 190 -15.71 3.59 -6.12
N THR A 191 -15.15 3.26 -4.98
CA THR A 191 -13.83 3.71 -4.49
C THR A 191 -12.84 2.56 -4.27
N GLN A 192 -12.92 1.47 -5.06
CA GLN A 192 -11.96 0.36 -4.97
C GLN A 192 -10.53 0.88 -5.03
N LYS A 193 -9.70 0.56 -4.02
CA LYS A 193 -8.28 0.90 -3.98
C LYS A 193 -7.47 0.00 -4.92
N PRO A 194 -6.37 0.51 -5.54
CA PRO A 194 -5.52 -0.31 -6.40
C PRO A 194 -4.69 -1.31 -5.60
N GLU A 195 -4.51 -2.52 -6.14
CA GLU A 195 -3.68 -3.55 -5.51
C GLU A 195 -2.23 -3.10 -5.32
N ALA A 196 -1.69 -2.30 -6.25
CA ALA A 196 -0.33 -1.78 -6.16
C ALA A 196 -0.09 -0.95 -4.88
N LEU A 197 -1.12 -0.21 -4.41
CA LEU A 197 -1.04 0.54 -3.17
C LEU A 197 -0.94 -0.40 -1.97
N LEU A 198 -1.85 -1.39 -1.88
CA LEU A 198 -1.88 -2.37 -0.80
C LEU A 198 -0.66 -3.29 -0.82
N HIS A 199 -0.17 -3.66 -2.02
CA HIS A 199 1.06 -4.44 -2.16
C HIS A 199 2.25 -3.73 -1.52
N ARG A 200 2.42 -2.43 -1.80
CA ARG A 200 3.50 -1.62 -1.22
C ARG A 200 3.38 -1.52 0.30
N ILE A 201 2.18 -1.26 0.82
CA ILE A 201 1.90 -1.17 2.26
C ILE A 201 2.22 -2.49 2.95
N LEU A 202 1.62 -3.59 2.50
CA LEU A 202 1.76 -4.89 3.17
C LEU A 202 3.19 -5.43 3.07
N LEU A 203 3.85 -5.25 1.94
CA LEU A 203 5.25 -5.66 1.80
C LEU A 203 6.16 -4.83 2.71
N ALA A 204 5.89 -3.53 2.85
CA ALA A 204 6.67 -2.64 3.70
C ALA A 204 6.55 -2.98 5.20
N THR A 205 5.35 -3.30 5.67
CA THR A 205 5.03 -3.23 7.10
C THR A 205 4.43 -4.53 7.68
N SER A 206 4.59 -5.64 6.96
CA SER A 206 4.23 -6.98 7.46
C SER A 206 5.18 -8.06 6.94
N ASN A 207 5.19 -9.20 7.62
CA ASN A 207 5.94 -10.38 7.23
C ASN A 207 5.01 -11.49 6.72
N LYS A 208 5.58 -12.54 6.11
CA LYS A 208 4.84 -13.77 5.79
C LYS A 208 4.17 -14.30 7.05
N ASP A 209 2.97 -14.85 6.90
CA ASP A 209 2.12 -15.42 7.95
C ASP A 209 1.56 -14.40 8.98
N ASP A 210 1.94 -13.11 8.93
CA ASP A 210 1.31 -12.06 9.73
C ASP A 210 -0.20 -12.00 9.47
N LEU A 211 -0.99 -11.69 10.50
CA LEU A 211 -2.43 -11.54 10.42
C LEU A 211 -2.82 -10.07 10.22
N ILE A 212 -3.42 -9.79 9.07
CA ILE A 212 -3.80 -8.45 8.62
C ILE A 212 -5.31 -8.26 8.82
N LEU A 213 -5.70 -7.15 9.44
CA LEU A 213 -7.11 -6.75 9.54
C LEU A 213 -7.44 -5.64 8.56
N ASP A 214 -8.60 -5.75 7.92
CA ASP A 214 -9.28 -4.64 7.25
C ASP A 214 -10.72 -4.52 7.80
N PRO A 215 -10.99 -3.52 8.66
CA PRO A 215 -12.32 -3.35 9.25
C PRO A 215 -13.34 -2.74 8.28
N PHE A 216 -12.92 -2.29 7.09
CA PHE A 216 -13.77 -1.68 6.05
C PHE A 216 -13.43 -2.29 4.69
N LEU A 217 -13.57 -3.61 4.58
CA LEU A 217 -12.99 -4.44 3.51
C LEU A 217 -13.38 -4.02 2.08
N GLY A 218 -14.60 -3.48 1.90
CA GLY A 218 -15.10 -3.12 0.58
C GLY A 218 -15.08 -4.27 -0.40
N SER A 219 -14.38 -4.10 -1.52
CA SER A 219 -14.22 -5.12 -2.57
C SER A 219 -13.09 -6.13 -2.32
N GLY A 220 -12.50 -6.14 -1.12
CA GLY A 220 -11.52 -7.15 -0.71
C GLY A 220 -10.09 -6.93 -1.19
N THR A 221 -9.69 -5.70 -1.54
CA THR A 221 -8.34 -5.47 -2.07
C THR A 221 -7.25 -5.84 -1.06
N THR A 222 -7.41 -5.44 0.20
CA THR A 222 -6.45 -5.76 1.28
C THR A 222 -6.29 -7.26 1.46
N ALA A 223 -7.40 -8.00 1.61
CA ALA A 223 -7.38 -9.45 1.78
C ALA A 223 -6.80 -10.18 0.54
N THR A 224 -7.11 -9.68 -0.67
CA THR A 224 -6.56 -10.21 -1.93
C THR A 224 -5.04 -10.07 -1.96
N VAL A 225 -4.52 -8.90 -1.63
CA VAL A 225 -3.07 -8.66 -1.62
C VAL A 225 -2.39 -9.42 -0.47
N ALA A 226 -3.00 -9.48 0.71
CA ALA A 226 -2.50 -10.28 1.82
C ALA A 226 -2.34 -11.75 1.40
N LYS A 227 -3.38 -12.33 0.77
CA LYS A 227 -3.32 -13.71 0.23
C LYS A 227 -2.23 -13.87 -0.82
N LYS A 228 -2.09 -12.93 -1.77
CA LYS A 228 -1.04 -12.96 -2.79
C LYS A 228 0.37 -12.97 -2.18
N LEU A 229 0.57 -12.25 -1.09
CA LEU A 229 1.85 -12.11 -0.41
C LEU A 229 2.06 -13.15 0.71
N SER A 230 1.24 -14.19 0.81
CA SER A 230 1.30 -15.23 1.87
C SER A 230 1.16 -14.66 3.28
N ARG A 231 0.31 -13.62 3.45
CA ARG A 231 -0.16 -13.12 4.74
C ARG A 231 -1.54 -13.68 5.02
N ASN A 232 -1.86 -13.87 6.30
CA ASN A 232 -3.22 -14.17 6.72
C ASN A 232 -4.04 -12.87 6.75
N TYR A 233 -5.33 -12.98 6.54
CA TYR A 233 -6.22 -11.83 6.52
C TYR A 233 -7.50 -12.09 7.33
N TYR A 234 -8.05 -11.01 7.87
CA TYR A 234 -9.39 -10.94 8.41
C TYR A 234 -10.05 -9.64 7.93
N GLY A 235 -11.21 -9.73 7.33
CA GLY A 235 -11.90 -8.57 6.78
C GLY A 235 -13.35 -8.47 7.23
N ILE A 236 -13.82 -7.25 7.48
CA ILE A 236 -15.21 -6.99 7.86
C ILE A 236 -15.84 -6.10 6.79
N GLU A 237 -16.99 -6.50 6.26
CA GLU A 237 -17.74 -5.73 5.27
C GLU A 237 -19.23 -5.74 5.60
N LYS A 238 -19.81 -4.55 5.71
CA LYS A 238 -21.21 -4.37 6.07
C LYS A 238 -22.14 -4.61 4.88
N GLU A 239 -21.77 -4.13 3.70
CA GLU A 239 -22.59 -4.23 2.50
C GLU A 239 -22.49 -5.62 1.87
N LYS A 240 -23.61 -6.36 1.91
CA LYS A 240 -23.68 -7.74 1.41
C LYS A 240 -23.23 -7.90 -0.06
N SER A 241 -23.45 -6.88 -0.89
CA SER A 241 -23.02 -6.89 -2.29
C SER A 241 -21.51 -6.84 -2.43
N TYR A 242 -20.84 -6.01 -1.62
CA TYR A 242 -19.39 -5.89 -1.59
C TYR A 242 -18.75 -7.13 -0.97
N PHE A 243 -19.31 -7.62 0.13
CA PHE A 243 -18.89 -8.88 0.75
C PHE A 243 -18.87 -10.05 -0.26
N LYS A 244 -19.98 -10.27 -1.00
CA LYS A 244 -20.03 -11.32 -2.02
C LYS A 244 -18.98 -11.14 -3.13
N ALA A 245 -18.74 -9.92 -3.55
CA ALA A 245 -17.71 -9.62 -4.55
C ALA A 245 -16.30 -9.90 -4.02
N ALA A 246 -16.02 -9.53 -2.77
CA ALA A 246 -14.76 -9.83 -2.10
C ALA A 246 -14.55 -11.34 -1.94
N GLU A 247 -15.59 -12.08 -1.53
CA GLU A 247 -15.56 -13.54 -1.41
C GLU A 247 -15.21 -14.21 -2.74
N GLN A 248 -15.87 -13.80 -3.83
CA GLN A 248 -15.60 -14.35 -5.16
C GLN A 248 -14.18 -13.99 -5.65
N ARG A 249 -13.71 -12.78 -5.37
CA ARG A 249 -12.35 -12.35 -5.70
C ARG A 249 -11.31 -13.20 -4.96
N LEU A 250 -11.51 -13.44 -3.67
CA LEU A 250 -10.62 -14.25 -2.84
C LEU A 250 -10.57 -15.72 -3.28
N LYS A 251 -11.70 -16.30 -3.71
CA LYS A 251 -11.74 -17.67 -4.28
C LYS A 251 -10.85 -17.79 -5.52
N ASN A 252 -10.81 -16.76 -6.35
CA ASN A 252 -10.04 -16.74 -7.59
C ASN A 252 -8.58 -16.29 -7.41
N THR A 253 -8.21 -15.83 -6.22
CA THR A 253 -6.86 -15.33 -5.92
C THR A 253 -5.94 -16.49 -5.54
N LYS A 254 -4.78 -16.57 -6.18
CA LYS A 254 -3.70 -17.50 -5.83
C LYS A 254 -2.56 -16.75 -5.16
N PRO A 255 -1.86 -17.33 -4.16
CA PRO A 255 -0.60 -16.79 -3.67
C PRO A 255 0.43 -16.65 -4.80
N ILE A 256 1.34 -15.69 -4.66
CA ILE A 256 2.53 -15.60 -5.51
C ILE A 256 3.50 -16.68 -5.04
N GLU A 257 4.19 -17.33 -5.97
CA GLU A 257 5.17 -18.36 -5.64
C GLU A 257 6.29 -17.82 -4.75
N ASP A 258 6.67 -18.58 -3.73
CA ASP A 258 7.59 -18.14 -2.66
C ASP A 258 8.95 -17.63 -3.19
N HIS A 259 9.48 -18.24 -4.28
CA HIS A 259 10.78 -17.82 -4.80
C HIS A 259 10.80 -16.37 -5.34
N TYR A 260 9.67 -15.83 -5.80
CA TYR A 260 9.55 -14.41 -6.17
C TYR A 260 9.55 -13.50 -4.94
N LEU A 261 9.03 -13.98 -3.81
CA LEU A 261 9.02 -13.23 -2.55
C LEU A 261 10.40 -13.30 -1.87
N ASP A 262 11.12 -14.42 -2.02
CA ASP A 262 12.46 -14.61 -1.44
C ASP A 262 13.52 -13.68 -2.02
N THR A 263 13.39 -13.29 -3.28
CA THR A 263 14.29 -12.29 -3.92
C THR A 263 14.20 -10.91 -3.25
N LEU A 264 13.10 -10.64 -2.54
CA LEU A 264 12.87 -9.41 -1.79
C LEU A 264 13.38 -9.48 -0.35
N LYS A 265 13.88 -10.64 0.10
CA LYS A 265 14.48 -10.80 1.42
C LYS A 265 15.85 -10.13 1.49
N ASN A 266 16.14 -9.67 2.67
CA ASN A 266 17.31 -8.90 3.04
C ASN A 266 18.62 -9.54 2.57
N ASN A 267 19.29 -8.97 1.59
CA ASN A 267 20.64 -9.39 1.14
C ASN A 267 21.74 -9.19 2.20
N LYS A 268 21.43 -8.56 3.36
CA LYS A 268 22.39 -8.39 4.44
C LYS A 268 22.85 -9.70 5.08
N SER A 269 22.05 -10.77 4.98
CA SER A 269 22.42 -12.10 5.49
C SER A 269 23.28 -12.93 4.52
N LYS A 270 23.40 -12.50 3.28
CA LYS A 270 24.29 -13.18 2.31
C LYS A 270 25.71 -12.68 2.51
N PRO A 271 26.71 -13.59 2.62
CA PRO A 271 28.09 -13.18 2.71
C PRO A 271 28.43 -12.31 1.48
N ARG A 272 29.01 -11.13 1.72
CA ARG A 272 29.50 -10.29 0.63
C ARG A 272 30.70 -11.01 0.00
N ILE A 273 30.56 -11.44 -1.23
CA ILE A 273 31.70 -11.96 -2.00
C ILE A 273 32.48 -10.73 -2.46
N PRO A 274 33.77 -10.61 -2.09
CA PRO A 274 34.61 -9.53 -2.60
C PRO A 274 34.61 -9.56 -4.11
N PHE A 275 34.55 -8.40 -4.76
CA PHE A 275 34.48 -8.31 -6.22
C PHE A 275 35.70 -8.98 -6.89
N GLY A 276 36.89 -8.85 -6.31
CA GLY A 276 38.10 -9.53 -6.75
C GLY A 276 37.97 -11.06 -6.83
N SER A 277 37.25 -11.68 -5.87
CA SER A 277 37.00 -13.11 -5.89
C SER A 277 36.15 -13.57 -7.08
N LEU A 278 35.32 -12.72 -7.66
CA LEU A 278 34.57 -13.03 -8.87
C LEU A 278 35.50 -13.10 -10.08
N VAL A 279 36.59 -12.31 -10.10
CA VAL A 279 37.62 -12.33 -11.12
C VAL A 279 38.51 -13.55 -10.95
N GLU A 280 38.95 -13.85 -9.71
CA GLU A 280 39.78 -15.04 -9.38
C GLU A 280 39.08 -16.34 -9.73
N LEU A 281 37.76 -16.43 -9.47
CA LEU A 281 36.92 -17.58 -9.83
C LEU A 281 36.58 -17.67 -11.33
N GLY A 282 37.06 -16.72 -12.14
CA GLY A 282 36.79 -16.69 -13.59
C GLY A 282 35.34 -16.38 -13.97
N ILE A 283 34.48 -15.96 -12.99
CA ILE A 283 33.09 -15.58 -13.24
C ILE A 283 33.03 -14.28 -14.06
N ILE A 284 33.97 -13.37 -13.80
CA ILE A 284 34.13 -12.13 -14.56
C ILE A 284 35.58 -12.14 -15.13
N LYS A 285 35.68 -11.94 -16.42
CA LYS A 285 37.01 -11.93 -17.08
C LYS A 285 37.67 -10.55 -16.94
N PRO A 286 38.99 -10.48 -16.65
CA PRO A 286 39.74 -9.23 -16.78
C PRO A 286 39.55 -8.62 -18.17
N GLY A 287 39.47 -7.31 -18.25
CA GLY A 287 39.19 -6.60 -19.49
C GLY A 287 37.70 -6.36 -19.77
N THR A 288 36.78 -7.02 -19.04
CA THR A 288 35.36 -6.77 -19.20
C THR A 288 35.03 -5.31 -18.88
N ILE A 289 34.20 -4.68 -19.72
CA ILE A 289 33.70 -3.33 -19.49
C ILE A 289 32.32 -3.43 -18.83
N ILE A 290 32.17 -2.80 -17.70
CA ILE A 290 30.91 -2.69 -16.97
C ILE A 290 30.36 -1.26 -17.08
N PHE A 291 29.05 -1.13 -16.99
CA PHE A 291 28.34 0.14 -17.14
C PHE A 291 27.45 0.38 -15.92
N ASP A 292 27.19 1.65 -15.60
CA ASP A 292 26.13 2.00 -14.70
C ASP A 292 24.75 1.70 -15.34
N ASN A 293 23.67 1.67 -14.53
CA ASN A 293 22.32 1.37 -15.02
C ASN A 293 21.82 2.30 -16.13
N LYS A 294 22.39 3.49 -16.24
CA LYS A 294 22.04 4.48 -17.28
C LYS A 294 23.00 4.46 -18.46
N LYS A 295 24.00 3.58 -18.45
CA LYS A 295 25.09 3.49 -19.44
C LYS A 295 25.85 4.80 -19.68
N LYS A 296 25.88 5.68 -18.69
CA LYS A 296 26.57 6.98 -18.75
C LYS A 296 28.02 6.88 -18.29
N ILE A 297 28.31 5.94 -17.40
CA ILE A 297 29.65 5.70 -16.87
C ILE A 297 30.03 4.28 -17.21
N SER A 298 31.24 4.09 -17.72
CA SER A 298 31.83 2.78 -17.97
C SER A 298 33.12 2.62 -17.23
N ALA A 299 33.43 1.38 -16.84
CA ALA A 299 34.67 1.05 -16.18
C ALA A 299 35.18 -0.31 -16.65
N LYS A 300 36.52 -0.47 -16.72
CA LYS A 300 37.20 -1.70 -17.11
C LYS A 300 37.67 -2.46 -15.88
N ILE A 301 37.41 -3.74 -15.86
CA ILE A 301 37.87 -4.65 -14.80
C ILE A 301 39.31 -5.04 -15.08
N MET A 302 40.18 -4.85 -14.11
CA MET A 302 41.61 -5.16 -14.19
C MET A 302 41.88 -6.58 -13.68
N VAL A 303 43.08 -7.08 -13.96
CA VAL A 303 43.52 -8.43 -13.56
C VAL A 303 43.55 -8.64 -12.05
N ASP A 304 43.84 -7.58 -11.30
CA ASP A 304 43.87 -7.56 -9.83
C ASP A 304 42.47 -7.39 -9.20
N GLY A 305 41.41 -7.43 -10.01
CA GLY A 305 40.03 -7.21 -9.54
C GLY A 305 39.67 -5.73 -9.27
N SER A 306 40.61 -4.80 -9.53
CA SER A 306 40.30 -3.38 -9.43
C SER A 306 39.44 -2.91 -10.60
N ILE A 307 38.69 -1.81 -10.40
CA ILE A 307 37.81 -1.22 -11.40
C ILE A 307 38.40 0.13 -11.80
N LYS A 308 38.75 0.31 -13.08
CA LYS A 308 39.24 1.59 -13.59
C LYS A 308 38.19 2.27 -14.47
N PRO A 309 37.83 3.53 -14.24
CA PRO A 309 36.95 4.27 -15.14
C PRO A 309 37.52 4.31 -16.56
N VAL A 310 36.67 4.12 -17.55
CA VAL A 310 37.01 4.36 -18.95
C VAL A 310 36.68 5.82 -19.23
N SER A 311 37.73 6.67 -19.40
CA SER A 311 37.53 8.08 -19.70
C SER A 311 37.10 8.26 -21.15
N TYR A 312 35.98 8.91 -21.40
CA TYR A 312 35.47 9.18 -22.75
C TYR A 312 36.11 10.39 -23.44
N THR A 313 37.34 10.79 -23.08
CA THR A 313 37.98 11.97 -23.63
C THR A 313 38.43 11.83 -25.08
N HIS A 314 38.24 10.66 -25.74
CA HIS A 314 38.70 10.43 -27.14
C HIS A 314 37.59 10.16 -28.17
N LEU A 315 36.31 10.33 -27.88
CA LEU A 315 35.23 10.11 -28.85
C LEU A 315 34.54 11.37 -29.36
N ARG A 316 35.13 12.58 -29.14
CA ARG A 316 34.64 13.85 -29.71
C ARG A 316 35.53 14.48 -30.77
N ALA A 317 36.51 13.75 -31.29
CA ALA A 317 37.46 14.32 -32.26
C ALA A 317 37.25 13.88 -33.74
N HIS A 318 36.12 13.19 -34.05
CA HIS A 318 35.89 12.72 -35.44
C HIS A 318 34.47 12.95 -35.99
N GLU A 319 33.80 14.05 -35.55
CA GLU A 319 32.59 14.48 -36.26
C GLU A 319 32.61 16.01 -36.47
N THR A 320 33.66 16.46 -37.19
CA THR A 320 33.63 17.73 -37.92
C THR A 320 34.68 17.67 -39.01
N GLU A 321 34.35 17.00 -40.13
CA GLU A 321 34.91 17.24 -41.46
C GLU A 321 34.20 16.27 -42.42
N GLU A 322 33.10 16.71 -42.98
CA GLU A 322 32.70 16.71 -44.40
C GLU A 322 31.26 17.25 -44.54
#